data_08c7fd17259e9764bdc54de5e0f7e9e5
#
_entry.id   08c7fd17259e9764bdc54de5e0f7e9e5
#
_cell.length_a   1.000
_cell.length_b   1.000
_cell.length_c   1.000
_cell.angle_alpha   90.00
_cell.angle_beta   90.00
_cell.angle_gamma   90.00
#
_symmetry.space_group_name_H-M   'P 1'
#
loop_
_entity.id
_entity.type
_entity.pdbx_description
1 polymer ?
#
loop_
_entity_poly.entity_id
_entity_poly.type
_entity_poly.pdbx_seq_one_letter_code
_entity_poly.pdbx_strand_id
1 'polypeptide(L)'
;VGRQRGAGMGGGHDEREQTLNQLLVEMDGFEGTEGIIVIAATNRSDVLDPALLRPGRFDRQILVGRPDVKGREAILKVHARNKKLAKDVDLKVIAQQTPGFSGAELENLLNEAALVAARRDKNAIDALDVDEAHDRVIAGPAKRDRAISKKEREMVAYHEAGHTIVGMVLSDARVVHKVTIVPRGRAGGYAIMLPKEDRF
;
A
#
# COMPACT_ATOMS: atom_id res chain seq x y z
N VAL A 1 10.51 -11.77 -19.17
CA VAL A 1 10.77 -13.07 -19.83
C VAL A 1 9.48 -13.87 -19.92
N GLY A 2 8.77 -14.15 -18.85
CA GLY A 2 7.60 -15.04 -18.81
C GLY A 2 6.28 -14.50 -19.42
N ARG A 3 6.30 -13.47 -20.26
CA ARG A 3 5.09 -12.89 -20.85
C ARG A 3 4.59 -13.74 -22.02
N GLN A 4 3.24 -13.79 -22.16
CA GLN A 4 2.53 -14.47 -23.24
C GLN A 4 3.04 -14.06 -24.63
N ARG A 5 3.16 -15.04 -25.53
CA ARG A 5 3.60 -14.84 -26.90
C ARG A 5 2.56 -14.02 -27.65
N GLY A 6 2.96 -12.91 -28.23
CA GLY A 6 2.09 -12.03 -29.01
C GLY A 6 2.49 -12.04 -30.48
N ALA A 7 1.51 -11.99 -31.38
CA ALA A 7 1.75 -11.78 -32.80
C ALA A 7 2.18 -10.33 -33.04
N GLY A 8 3.46 -10.03 -32.81
CA GLY A 8 4.06 -8.70 -33.04
C GLY A 8 5.23 -8.81 -34.00
N MET A 9 5.15 -8.10 -35.13
CA MET A 9 6.26 -7.92 -36.06
C MET A 9 7.32 -7.00 -35.44
N GLY A 10 8.44 -7.55 -34.95
CA GLY A 10 9.59 -6.76 -34.50
C GLY A 10 10.65 -7.61 -33.81
N GLY A 11 11.90 -7.48 -34.23
CA GLY A 11 13.06 -8.30 -33.82
C GLY A 11 13.44 -8.36 -32.34
N GLY A 12 12.73 -7.65 -31.44
CA GLY A 12 12.91 -7.77 -29.98
C GLY A 12 12.04 -8.86 -29.32
N HIS A 13 11.18 -9.53 -30.08
CA HIS A 13 10.36 -10.64 -29.62
C HIS A 13 11.10 -11.98 -29.64
N ASP A 14 11.96 -12.20 -30.62
CA ASP A 14 12.68 -13.47 -30.82
C ASP A 14 13.61 -13.78 -29.63
N GLU A 15 14.35 -12.80 -29.13
CA GLU A 15 15.24 -13.00 -27.97
C GLU A 15 14.46 -13.36 -26.69
N ARG A 16 13.29 -12.75 -26.50
CA ARG A 16 12.45 -13.02 -25.32
C ARG A 16 11.80 -14.40 -25.40
N GLU A 17 11.35 -14.80 -26.59
CA GLU A 17 10.79 -16.14 -26.82
C GLU A 17 11.87 -17.20 -26.66
N GLN A 18 13.07 -16.96 -27.16
CA GLN A 18 14.20 -17.84 -26.99
C GLN A 18 14.56 -18.01 -25.52
N THR A 19 14.62 -16.90 -24.76
CA THR A 19 14.87 -16.92 -23.31
C THR A 19 13.77 -17.66 -22.55
N LEU A 20 12.50 -17.48 -22.93
CA LEU A 20 11.40 -18.22 -22.33
C LEU A 20 11.51 -19.71 -22.61
N ASN A 21 11.79 -20.11 -23.86
CA ASN A 21 11.97 -21.52 -24.22
C ASN A 21 13.14 -22.13 -23.46
N GLN A 22 14.26 -21.42 -23.32
CA GLN A 22 15.39 -21.88 -22.51
C GLN A 22 14.97 -22.10 -21.06
N LEU A 23 14.25 -21.14 -20.45
CA LEU A 23 13.73 -21.27 -19.10
C LEU A 23 12.85 -22.52 -18.92
N LEU A 24 11.96 -22.78 -19.88
CA LEU A 24 11.09 -23.95 -19.87
C LEU A 24 11.89 -25.27 -19.96
N VAL A 25 12.92 -25.30 -20.79
CA VAL A 25 13.80 -26.47 -20.91
C VAL A 25 14.57 -26.72 -19.60
N GLU A 26 15.13 -25.66 -19.00
CA GLU A 26 15.85 -25.80 -17.74
C GLU A 26 14.91 -26.26 -16.59
N MET A 27 13.66 -25.75 -16.57
CA MET A 27 12.67 -26.20 -15.58
C MET A 27 12.29 -27.67 -15.75
N ASP A 28 12.08 -28.12 -16.99
CA ASP A 28 11.77 -29.52 -17.30
C ASP A 28 12.97 -30.45 -16.98
N GLY A 29 14.19 -29.93 -17.00
CA GLY A 29 15.42 -30.62 -16.63
C GLY A 29 15.58 -30.92 -15.13
N PHE A 30 14.75 -30.31 -14.27
CA PHE A 30 14.75 -30.58 -12.82
C PHE A 30 13.96 -31.85 -12.45
N GLU A 31 13.35 -32.56 -13.38
CA GLU A 31 12.74 -33.88 -13.13
C GLU A 31 13.79 -34.87 -12.61
N GLY A 32 13.74 -35.13 -11.31
CA GLY A 32 14.66 -36.06 -10.65
C GLY A 32 15.72 -35.39 -9.77
N THR A 33 15.80 -34.08 -9.68
CA THR A 33 16.66 -33.39 -8.75
C THR A 33 15.92 -33.22 -7.41
N GLU A 34 16.11 -34.17 -6.51
CA GLU A 34 15.50 -34.15 -5.18
C GLU A 34 15.87 -32.86 -4.44
N GLY A 35 14.85 -32.14 -3.94
CA GLY A 35 15.03 -31.03 -3.00
C GLY A 35 15.13 -29.64 -3.60
N ILE A 36 14.94 -29.43 -4.92
CA ILE A 36 14.90 -28.09 -5.51
C ILE A 36 13.45 -27.60 -5.59
N ILE A 37 13.19 -26.40 -5.02
CA ILE A 37 11.92 -25.71 -5.14
C ILE A 37 12.15 -24.41 -5.91
N VAL A 38 11.47 -24.26 -7.06
CA VAL A 38 11.54 -23.04 -7.87
C VAL A 38 10.36 -22.14 -7.52
N ILE A 39 10.65 -20.92 -7.12
CA ILE A 39 9.64 -19.92 -6.73
C ILE A 39 9.79 -18.71 -7.64
N ALA A 40 8.66 -18.25 -8.19
CA ALA A 40 8.57 -16.99 -8.93
C ALA A 40 7.47 -16.11 -8.33
N ALA A 41 7.62 -14.79 -8.46
CA ALA A 41 6.61 -13.82 -8.04
C ALA A 41 6.32 -12.84 -9.18
N THR A 42 5.06 -12.46 -9.32
CA THR A 42 4.63 -11.45 -10.30
C THR A 42 3.43 -10.69 -9.79
N ASN A 43 3.32 -9.42 -10.16
CA ASN A 43 2.11 -8.62 -9.94
C ASN A 43 1.10 -8.79 -11.08
N ARG A 44 1.49 -9.47 -12.17
CA ARG A 44 0.68 -9.63 -13.36
C ARG A 44 0.65 -11.08 -13.80
N SER A 45 -0.17 -11.88 -13.14
CA SER A 45 -0.40 -13.27 -13.53
C SER A 45 -1.15 -13.39 -14.86
N ASP A 46 -1.93 -12.36 -15.23
CA ASP A 46 -2.71 -12.25 -16.47
C ASP A 46 -1.86 -12.28 -17.75
N VAL A 47 -0.60 -11.87 -17.67
CA VAL A 47 0.30 -11.79 -18.84
C VAL A 47 1.29 -12.95 -18.93
N LEU A 48 1.26 -13.90 -17.99
CA LEU A 48 2.16 -15.06 -18.02
C LEU A 48 1.81 -16.01 -19.17
N ASP A 49 2.85 -16.58 -19.79
CA ASP A 49 2.67 -17.63 -20.78
C ASP A 49 2.08 -18.89 -20.11
N PRO A 50 0.97 -19.46 -20.64
CA PRO A 50 0.34 -20.65 -20.06
C PRO A 50 1.28 -21.85 -19.94
N ALA A 51 2.33 -21.91 -20.75
CA ALA A 51 3.33 -22.98 -20.67
C ALA A 51 4.10 -22.99 -19.35
N LEU A 52 4.26 -21.82 -18.68
CA LEU A 52 4.88 -21.72 -17.36
C LEU A 52 4.01 -22.30 -16.24
N LEU A 53 2.70 -22.31 -16.43
CA LEU A 53 1.72 -22.70 -15.41
C LEU A 53 1.29 -24.18 -15.49
N ARG A 54 1.94 -24.95 -16.38
CA ARG A 54 1.66 -26.39 -16.53
C ARG A 54 2.21 -27.22 -15.36
N PRO A 55 1.62 -28.40 -15.07
CA PRO A 55 2.18 -29.34 -14.10
C PRO A 55 3.67 -29.65 -14.37
N GLY A 56 4.44 -29.73 -13.29
CA GLY A 56 5.91 -29.92 -13.37
C GLY A 56 6.70 -28.62 -13.47
N ARG A 57 6.02 -27.45 -13.56
CA ARG A 57 6.64 -26.11 -13.58
C ARG A 57 6.08 -25.27 -12.44
N PHE A 58 5.50 -24.08 -12.69
CA PHE A 58 4.81 -23.31 -11.66
C PHE A 58 3.35 -23.80 -11.51
N ASP A 59 3.20 -25.00 -11.04
CA ASP A 59 1.92 -25.70 -10.90
C ASP A 59 1.09 -25.20 -9.71
N ARG A 60 1.72 -24.54 -8.73
CA ARG A 60 1.05 -23.94 -7.58
C ARG A 60 1.06 -22.43 -7.69
N GLN A 61 -0.13 -21.86 -7.73
CA GLN A 61 -0.33 -20.41 -7.71
C GLN A 61 -0.88 -20.00 -6.34
N ILE A 62 -0.17 -19.12 -5.67
CA ILE A 62 -0.55 -18.60 -4.37
C ILE A 62 -0.81 -17.10 -4.52
N LEU A 63 -2.05 -16.69 -4.28
CA LEU A 63 -2.40 -15.29 -4.23
C LEU A 63 -1.95 -14.70 -2.88
N VAL A 64 -1.05 -13.72 -2.95
CA VAL A 64 -0.67 -12.91 -1.79
C VAL A 64 -1.55 -11.66 -1.78
N GLY A 65 -2.63 -11.72 -1.03
CA GLY A 65 -3.57 -10.59 -0.87
C GLY A 65 -3.03 -9.48 0.03
N ARG A 66 -3.82 -8.42 0.17
CA ARG A 66 -3.53 -7.36 1.14
C ARG A 66 -3.66 -7.90 2.56
N PRO A 67 -2.80 -7.47 3.50
CA PRO A 67 -2.82 -7.98 4.87
C PRO A 67 -4.06 -7.49 5.64
N ASP A 68 -4.57 -8.35 6.52
CA ASP A 68 -5.54 -7.99 7.56
C ASP A 68 -4.90 -7.13 8.66
N VAL A 69 -5.66 -6.72 9.67
CA VAL A 69 -5.15 -5.88 10.78
C VAL A 69 -3.96 -6.54 11.48
N LYS A 70 -4.01 -7.86 11.73
CA LYS A 70 -2.92 -8.58 12.39
C LYS A 70 -1.68 -8.66 11.50
N GLY A 71 -1.88 -8.90 10.21
CA GLY A 71 -0.81 -8.89 9.21
C GLY A 71 -0.17 -7.51 9.10
N ARG A 72 -0.95 -6.42 9.08
CA ARG A 72 -0.44 -5.05 9.06
C ARG A 72 0.36 -4.73 10.32
N GLU A 73 -0.12 -5.12 11.50
CA GLU A 73 0.63 -4.95 12.75
C GLU A 73 1.98 -5.70 12.71
N ALA A 74 1.99 -6.94 12.22
CA ALA A 74 3.21 -7.73 12.07
C ALA A 74 4.20 -7.07 11.10
N ILE A 75 3.73 -6.56 9.96
CA ILE A 75 4.54 -5.84 8.97
C ILE A 75 5.10 -4.56 9.58
N LEU A 76 4.28 -3.77 10.27
CA LEU A 76 4.72 -2.56 10.96
C LEU A 76 5.82 -2.86 11.99
N LYS A 77 5.70 -3.95 12.75
CA LYS A 77 6.75 -4.40 13.69
C LYS A 77 8.07 -4.70 12.99
N VAL A 78 8.03 -5.28 11.80
CA VAL A 78 9.25 -5.56 11.01
C VAL A 78 9.92 -4.25 10.59
N HIS A 79 9.16 -3.30 10.01
CA HIS A 79 9.70 -2.04 9.53
C HIS A 79 10.02 -1.02 10.63
N ALA A 80 9.54 -1.26 11.86
CA ALA A 80 9.86 -0.45 13.04
C ALA A 80 11.20 -0.82 13.70
N ARG A 81 11.79 -2.00 13.40
CA ARG A 81 12.98 -2.53 14.10
C ARG A 81 14.18 -1.59 14.08
N ASN A 82 14.37 -0.86 13.01
CA ASN A 82 15.47 0.09 12.81
C ASN A 82 15.07 1.55 13.04
N LYS A 83 13.91 1.80 13.63
CA LYS A 83 13.38 3.13 13.88
C LYS A 83 13.15 3.35 15.37
N LYS A 84 13.43 4.56 15.83
CA LYS A 84 13.17 4.97 17.21
C LYS A 84 11.73 5.45 17.32
N LEU A 85 10.87 4.68 17.97
CA LEU A 85 9.50 5.07 18.26
C LEU A 85 9.40 5.61 19.69
N ALA A 86 8.63 6.65 19.87
CA ALA A 86 8.25 7.17 21.20
C ALA A 86 7.21 6.25 21.86
N LYS A 87 7.01 6.41 23.17
CA LYS A 87 6.13 5.53 23.96
C LYS A 87 4.64 5.65 23.61
N ASP A 88 4.25 6.74 22.99
CA ASP A 88 2.88 7.04 22.55
C ASP A 88 2.52 6.44 21.19
N VAL A 89 3.48 5.81 20.51
CA VAL A 89 3.25 5.13 19.22
C VAL A 89 2.81 3.69 19.46
N ASP A 90 1.55 3.39 19.14
CA ASP A 90 0.99 2.03 19.17
C ASP A 90 0.82 1.50 17.74
N LEU A 91 1.62 0.49 17.38
CA LEU A 91 1.58 -0.14 16.06
C LEU A 91 0.26 -0.86 15.76
N LYS A 92 -0.45 -1.31 16.80
CA LYS A 92 -1.77 -1.92 16.65
C LYS A 92 -2.81 -0.86 16.23
N VAL A 93 -2.77 0.32 16.84
CA VAL A 93 -3.63 1.44 16.46
C VAL A 93 -3.34 1.87 15.02
N ILE A 94 -2.07 1.98 14.65
CA ILE A 94 -1.67 2.30 13.27
C ILE A 94 -2.21 1.25 12.28
N ALA A 95 -2.13 -0.05 12.63
CA ALA A 95 -2.67 -1.12 11.79
C ALA A 95 -4.18 -1.02 11.61
N GLN A 96 -4.92 -0.59 12.63
CA GLN A 96 -6.36 -0.33 12.53
C GLN A 96 -6.69 0.88 11.66
N GLN A 97 -5.83 1.91 11.67
CA GLN A 97 -6.00 3.15 10.91
C GLN A 97 -5.59 3.04 9.44
N THR A 98 -5.00 1.93 9.02
CA THR A 98 -4.48 1.70 7.67
C THR A 98 -5.18 0.55 6.92
N PRO A 99 -6.54 0.53 6.85
CA PRO A 99 -7.24 -0.51 6.12
C PRO A 99 -6.84 -0.49 4.65
N GLY A 100 -6.62 -1.68 4.08
CA GLY A 100 -6.27 -1.83 2.68
C GLY A 100 -4.82 -1.46 2.30
N PHE A 101 -3.96 -1.08 3.26
CA PHE A 101 -2.55 -0.83 2.98
C PHE A 101 -1.81 -2.14 2.69
N SER A 102 -0.96 -2.11 1.69
CA SER A 102 0.04 -3.14 1.38
C SER A 102 1.26 -3.02 2.30
N GLY A 103 2.13 -4.03 2.29
CA GLY A 103 3.39 -3.97 3.04
C GLY A 103 4.27 -2.78 2.66
N ALA A 104 4.33 -2.45 1.36
CA ALA A 104 5.10 -1.31 0.86
C ALA A 104 4.51 0.05 1.32
N GLU A 105 3.17 0.16 1.37
CA GLU A 105 2.52 1.38 1.88
C GLU A 105 2.75 1.57 3.38
N LEU A 106 2.77 0.48 4.16
CA LEU A 106 3.09 0.51 5.60
C LEU A 106 4.55 0.87 5.87
N GLU A 107 5.48 0.34 5.07
CA GLU A 107 6.89 0.74 5.11
C GLU A 107 7.05 2.21 4.81
N ASN A 108 6.42 2.69 3.73
CA ASN A 108 6.46 4.10 3.33
C ASN A 108 5.88 5.01 4.41
N LEU A 109 4.78 4.60 5.07
CA LEU A 109 4.20 5.34 6.19
C LEU A 109 5.21 5.58 7.31
N LEU A 110 5.93 4.53 7.75
CA LEU A 110 6.94 4.67 8.81
C LEU A 110 8.17 5.46 8.35
N ASN A 111 8.54 5.37 7.07
CA ASN A 111 9.62 6.18 6.49
C ASN A 111 9.23 7.67 6.44
N GLU A 112 8.02 8.00 5.99
CA GLU A 112 7.51 9.36 6.02
C GLU A 112 7.41 9.91 7.45
N ALA A 113 6.98 9.09 8.42
CA ALA A 113 6.94 9.48 9.83
C ALA A 113 8.34 9.83 10.36
N ALA A 114 9.36 9.06 9.98
CA ALA A 114 10.74 9.35 10.32
C ALA A 114 11.22 10.67 9.70
N LEU A 115 10.86 10.94 8.45
CA LEU A 115 11.17 12.22 7.79
C LEU A 115 10.46 13.40 8.45
N VAL A 116 9.21 13.22 8.89
CA VAL A 116 8.47 14.26 9.63
C VAL A 116 9.14 14.54 10.96
N ALA A 117 9.52 13.51 11.73
CA ALA A 117 10.23 13.65 13.00
C ALA A 117 11.58 14.36 12.80
N ALA A 118 12.36 13.96 11.79
CA ALA A 118 13.64 14.60 11.47
C ALA A 118 13.49 16.09 11.13
N ARG A 119 12.46 16.48 10.37
CA ARG A 119 12.17 17.89 10.05
C ARG A 119 11.76 18.72 11.26
N ARG A 120 11.35 18.05 12.34
CA ARG A 120 10.99 18.68 13.64
C ARG A 120 12.12 18.56 14.67
N ASP A 121 13.33 18.18 14.22
CA ASP A 121 14.51 17.98 15.05
C ASP A 121 14.29 17.01 16.24
N LYS A 122 13.43 15.99 16.05
CA LYS A 122 13.14 14.98 17.06
C LYS A 122 14.06 13.78 16.93
N ASN A 123 14.37 13.16 18.06
CA ASN A 123 15.20 11.94 18.13
C ASN A 123 14.39 10.63 18.07
N ALA A 124 13.05 10.73 18.05
CA ALA A 124 12.13 9.60 17.97
C ALA A 124 10.85 10.02 17.26
N ILE A 125 10.20 9.08 16.61
CA ILE A 125 8.91 9.25 15.94
C ILE A 125 7.82 9.19 17.01
N ASP A 126 6.98 10.19 17.13
CA ASP A 126 5.81 10.19 18.00
C ASP A 126 4.50 9.97 17.22
N ALA A 127 3.39 9.85 17.93
CA ALA A 127 2.08 9.60 17.33
C ALA A 127 1.64 10.74 16.36
N LEU A 128 2.02 11.99 16.62
CA LEU A 128 1.71 13.13 15.75
C LEU A 128 2.51 13.08 14.44
N ASP A 129 3.72 12.52 14.46
CA ASP A 129 4.53 12.36 13.26
C ASP A 129 3.95 11.26 12.37
N VAL A 130 3.45 10.19 12.98
CA VAL A 130 2.74 9.10 12.27
C VAL A 130 1.43 9.61 11.67
N ASP A 131 0.65 10.40 12.39
CA ASP A 131 -0.61 10.98 11.89
C ASP A 131 -0.36 11.91 10.70
N GLU A 132 0.65 12.78 10.78
CA GLU A 132 1.05 13.64 9.65
C GLU A 132 1.56 12.81 8.45
N ALA A 133 2.30 11.74 8.70
CA ALA A 133 2.78 10.84 7.65
C ALA A 133 1.61 10.10 6.97
N HIS A 134 0.64 9.64 7.74
CA HIS A 134 -0.56 9.00 7.23
C HIS A 134 -1.34 9.93 6.30
N ASP A 135 -1.54 11.18 6.71
CA ASP A 135 -2.17 12.21 5.88
C ASP A 135 -1.40 12.46 4.58
N ARG A 136 -0.06 12.47 4.64
CA ARG A 136 0.79 12.65 3.44
C ARG A 136 0.71 11.50 2.47
N VAL A 137 0.68 10.27 2.97
CA VAL A 137 0.58 9.08 2.15
C VAL A 137 -0.76 9.03 1.42
N ILE A 138 -1.86 9.39 2.09
CA ILE A 138 -3.21 9.35 1.52
C ILE A 138 -3.50 10.55 0.62
N ALA A 139 -3.24 11.77 1.12
CA ALA A 139 -3.71 13.02 0.50
C ALA A 139 -2.58 13.92 -0.03
N GLY A 140 -1.32 13.51 0.18
CA GLY A 140 -0.15 14.30 -0.18
C GLY A 140 0.22 15.37 0.85
N PRO A 141 1.28 16.17 0.58
CA PRO A 141 1.76 17.18 1.49
C PRO A 141 0.74 18.30 1.70
N ALA A 142 0.69 18.85 2.91
CA ALA A 142 -0.14 19.99 3.23
C ALA A 142 0.31 21.23 2.45
N LYS A 143 -0.63 21.94 1.84
CA LYS A 143 -0.38 23.21 1.14
C LYS A 143 -0.44 24.36 2.16
N ARG A 144 0.68 24.71 2.73
CA ARG A 144 0.77 25.78 3.76
C ARG A 144 0.80 27.19 3.15
N ASP A 145 1.21 27.30 1.89
CA ASP A 145 1.42 28.60 1.21
C ASP A 145 0.17 29.12 0.48
N ARG A 146 -0.93 28.36 0.50
CA ARG A 146 -2.18 28.80 -0.11
C ARG A 146 -2.95 29.68 0.88
N ALA A 147 -2.99 30.99 0.61
CA ALA A 147 -3.87 31.90 1.29
C ALA A 147 -5.34 31.58 0.93
N ILE A 148 -6.03 30.92 1.85
CA ILE A 148 -7.45 30.63 1.71
C ILE A 148 -8.24 31.76 2.37
N SER A 149 -9.21 32.35 1.67
CA SER A 149 -10.07 33.38 2.23
C SER A 149 -10.91 32.81 3.39
N LYS A 150 -11.34 33.68 4.31
CA LYS A 150 -12.22 33.26 5.43
C LYS A 150 -13.49 32.58 4.93
N LYS A 151 -14.10 33.13 3.87
CA LYS A 151 -15.31 32.59 3.25
C LYS A 151 -15.08 31.18 2.63
N GLU A 152 -13.96 30.99 1.93
CA GLU A 152 -13.61 29.69 1.35
C GLU A 152 -13.36 28.65 2.44
N ARG A 153 -12.66 29.02 3.54
CA ARG A 153 -12.42 28.13 4.68
C ARG A 153 -13.73 27.72 5.36
N GLU A 154 -14.64 28.64 5.52
CA GLU A 154 -15.96 28.37 6.10
C GLU A 154 -16.78 27.44 5.21
N MET A 155 -16.79 27.66 3.90
CA MET A 155 -17.48 26.80 2.94
C MET A 155 -16.92 25.36 2.95
N VAL A 156 -15.60 25.20 2.98
CA VAL A 156 -14.97 23.88 3.09
C VAL A 156 -15.30 23.22 4.44
N ALA A 157 -15.31 23.96 5.54
CA ALA A 157 -15.66 23.44 6.87
C ALA A 157 -17.10 22.88 6.88
N TYR A 158 -18.06 23.60 6.34
CA TYR A 158 -19.45 23.12 6.21
C TYR A 158 -19.56 21.89 5.29
N HIS A 159 -18.80 21.85 4.20
CA HIS A 159 -18.78 20.73 3.27
C HIS A 159 -18.28 19.44 3.97
N GLU A 160 -17.13 19.52 4.65
CA GLU A 160 -16.55 18.37 5.35
C GLU A 160 -17.39 17.96 6.58
N ALA A 161 -18.00 18.94 7.29
CA ALA A 161 -18.93 18.64 8.36
C ALA A 161 -20.18 17.91 7.84
N GLY A 162 -20.69 18.27 6.66
CA GLY A 162 -21.80 17.59 6.00
C GLY A 162 -21.47 16.12 5.71
N HIS A 163 -20.32 15.83 5.10
CA HIS A 163 -19.84 14.47 4.87
C HIS A 163 -19.70 13.69 6.18
N THR A 164 -19.19 14.35 7.22
CA THR A 164 -19.01 13.75 8.55
C THR A 164 -20.34 13.33 9.17
N ILE A 165 -21.31 14.25 9.20
CA ILE A 165 -22.64 13.98 9.79
C ILE A 165 -23.36 12.87 9.01
N VAL A 166 -23.35 12.95 7.68
CA VAL A 166 -23.95 11.91 6.84
C VAL A 166 -23.28 10.55 7.07
N GLY A 167 -21.95 10.51 7.16
CA GLY A 167 -21.21 9.29 7.45
C GLY A 167 -21.51 8.71 8.83
N MET A 168 -21.71 9.55 9.84
CA MET A 168 -22.06 9.10 11.20
C MET A 168 -23.51 8.57 11.30
N VAL A 169 -24.43 9.18 10.55
CA VAL A 169 -25.87 8.86 10.65
C VAL A 169 -26.26 7.70 9.73
N LEU A 170 -25.71 7.65 8.52
CA LEU A 170 -26.11 6.70 7.49
C LEU A 170 -25.20 5.46 7.38
N SER A 171 -24.08 5.44 8.05
CA SER A 171 -23.10 4.34 7.92
C SER A 171 -22.93 3.55 9.21
N ASP A 172 -23.57 2.38 9.28
CA ASP A 172 -23.28 1.41 10.34
C ASP A 172 -21.92 0.72 10.18
N ALA A 173 -21.33 0.77 9.00
CA ALA A 173 -20.11 0.05 8.64
C ALA A 173 -18.82 0.87 8.77
N ARG A 174 -18.90 2.19 8.97
CA ARG A 174 -17.74 3.07 9.02
C ARG A 174 -17.78 4.00 10.23
N VAL A 175 -16.61 4.35 10.73
CA VAL A 175 -16.42 5.34 11.81
C VAL A 175 -15.65 6.53 11.25
N VAL A 176 -16.08 7.74 11.57
CA VAL A 176 -15.31 8.95 11.26
C VAL A 176 -14.05 8.93 12.11
N HIS A 177 -12.90 8.88 11.46
CA HIS A 177 -11.60 8.90 12.11
C HIS A 177 -11.04 10.31 12.23
N LYS A 178 -11.12 11.08 11.14
CA LYS A 178 -10.52 12.41 11.07
C LYS A 178 -11.28 13.29 10.10
N VAL A 179 -11.44 14.56 10.47
CA VAL A 179 -11.96 15.61 9.58
C VAL A 179 -10.97 16.77 9.60
N THR A 180 -10.65 17.31 8.44
CA THR A 180 -9.72 18.44 8.33
C THR A 180 -10.10 19.38 7.21
N ILE A 181 -9.87 20.65 7.43
CA ILE A 181 -9.97 21.71 6.42
C ILE A 181 -8.58 22.16 5.92
N VAL A 182 -7.53 21.46 6.31
CA VAL A 182 -6.17 21.73 5.82
C VAL A 182 -6.06 21.20 4.39
N PRO A 183 -5.78 22.05 3.40
CA PRO A 183 -5.70 21.61 2.01
C PRO A 183 -4.46 20.72 1.78
N ARG A 184 -4.69 19.59 1.09
CA ARG A 184 -3.62 18.67 0.68
C ARG A 184 -3.84 18.23 -0.77
N GLY A 185 -2.78 18.08 -1.53
CA GLY A 185 -2.87 17.68 -2.92
C GLY A 185 -3.88 18.52 -3.71
N ARG A 186 -4.96 17.93 -4.17
CA ARG A 186 -6.07 18.61 -4.91
C ARG A 186 -7.27 18.93 -4.03
N ALA A 187 -7.32 18.42 -2.79
CA ALA A 187 -8.43 18.60 -1.87
C ALA A 187 -8.29 19.89 -1.04
N GLY A 188 -9.40 20.61 -0.85
CA GLY A 188 -9.49 21.77 0.05
C GLY A 188 -9.62 21.39 1.52
N GLY A 189 -10.17 20.21 1.78
CA GLY A 189 -10.32 19.51 3.06
C GLY A 189 -10.63 18.05 2.78
N TYR A 190 -10.77 17.23 3.82
CA TYR A 190 -11.22 15.84 3.67
C TYR A 190 -11.70 15.26 5.00
N ALA A 191 -12.59 14.26 4.91
CA ALA A 191 -13.01 13.43 6.02
C ALA A 191 -12.53 11.98 5.79
N ILE A 192 -11.82 11.41 6.74
CA ILE A 192 -11.39 10.01 6.72
C ILE A 192 -12.39 9.18 7.50
N MET A 193 -12.96 8.20 6.82
CA MET A 193 -13.86 7.22 7.42
C MET A 193 -13.22 5.85 7.35
N LEU A 194 -13.01 5.21 8.48
CA LEU A 194 -12.44 3.88 8.58
C LEU A 194 -13.55 2.84 8.70
N PRO A 195 -13.42 1.65 8.08
CA PRO A 195 -14.34 0.55 8.31
C PRO A 195 -14.24 0.08 9.76
N LYS A 196 -15.37 -0.32 10.37
CA LYS A 196 -15.39 -0.94 11.69
C LYS A 196 -14.70 -2.30 11.70
N GLU A 197 -14.78 -3.00 10.57
CA GLU A 197 -14.14 -4.30 10.35
C GLU A 197 -13.44 -4.33 9.01
N ASP A 198 -12.30 -5.01 8.91
CA ASP A 198 -11.66 -5.28 7.62
C ASP A 198 -12.60 -6.18 6.79
N ARG A 199 -13.09 -5.66 5.67
CA ARG A 199 -13.84 -6.45 4.70
C ARG A 199 -12.87 -6.97 3.66
N PHE A 200 -12.90 -8.27 3.47
CA PHE A 200 -12.19 -9.00 2.42
C PHE A 200 -12.86 -8.77 1.06
#